data_762a8c7a33ca34b7e81c968e3b273804
#
_entry.id   762a8c7a33ca34b7e81c968e3b273804
#
_cell.length_a   1.000
_cell.length_b   1.000
_cell.length_c   1.000
_cell.angle_alpha   90.00
_cell.angle_beta   90.00
_cell.angle_gamma   90.00
#
_symmetry.space_group_name_H-M   'P 1'
#
loop_
_entity.id
_entity.type
_entity.pdbx_description
1 polymer ?
#
loop_
_entity_poly.entity_id
_entity_poly.type
_entity_poly.pdbx_seq_one_letter_code
_entity_poly.pdbx_strand_id
1 'polypeptide(L)'
;MPSPASRTFSPRARDLTRDWYVVDADGQVLGRLAAQVARILRGKHKPIFAPHVDTGDHVIIINAAKVRLTGRKLEQKVAYRHSGYPGGLKSTPYTVLLAERPSRAVEKAVRGMLPRNRLGRQMLSKLKVYDGPTHPHAAQMPVPLDVGAIVKQEG
;
A
#
# COMPACT_ATOMS: atom_id res chain seq x y z
N MET A 1 15.52 -27.37 -37.75
CA MET A 1 15.98 -26.40 -36.74
C MET A 1 14.97 -26.40 -35.62
N PRO A 2 15.32 -26.81 -34.41
CA PRO A 2 14.40 -26.62 -33.29
C PRO A 2 14.23 -25.12 -33.12
N SER A 3 12.98 -24.63 -33.08
CA SER A 3 12.65 -23.24 -32.75
C SER A 3 13.32 -22.91 -31.43
N PRO A 4 13.93 -21.74 -31.27
CA PRO A 4 14.50 -21.35 -29.97
C PRO A 4 13.36 -21.44 -28.95
N ALA A 5 13.53 -22.30 -27.94
CA ALA A 5 12.57 -22.44 -26.87
C ALA A 5 12.29 -21.04 -26.35
N SER A 6 11.06 -20.55 -26.50
CA SER A 6 10.63 -19.23 -26.05
C SER A 6 10.73 -19.21 -24.51
N ARG A 7 11.86 -18.74 -24.01
CA ARG A 7 12.04 -18.57 -22.57
C ARG A 7 11.14 -17.46 -22.10
N THR A 8 10.31 -17.75 -21.12
CA THR A 8 9.55 -16.73 -20.39
C THR A 8 10.51 -15.69 -19.82
N PHE A 9 10.19 -14.42 -20.03
CA PHE A 9 10.99 -13.34 -19.47
C PHE A 9 10.96 -13.39 -17.94
N SER A 10 12.13 -13.39 -17.32
CA SER A 10 12.27 -13.29 -15.87
C SER A 10 13.04 -12.01 -15.55
N PRO A 11 12.42 -11.03 -14.89
CA PRO A 11 13.06 -9.74 -14.58
C PRO A 11 14.21 -9.93 -13.59
N ARG A 12 15.31 -9.24 -13.86
CA ARG A 12 16.48 -9.15 -12.97
C ARG A 12 16.51 -7.78 -12.33
N ALA A 13 17.31 -7.62 -11.27
CA ALA A 13 17.44 -6.35 -10.56
C ALA A 13 17.79 -5.15 -11.47
N ARG A 14 18.58 -5.38 -12.53
CA ARG A 14 18.93 -4.35 -13.52
C ARG A 14 17.79 -3.91 -14.43
N ASP A 15 16.75 -4.74 -14.57
CA ASP A 15 15.61 -4.49 -15.44
C ASP A 15 14.49 -3.71 -14.72
N LEU A 16 14.68 -3.46 -13.40
CA LEU A 16 13.70 -2.82 -12.55
C LEU A 16 13.89 -1.32 -12.53
N THR A 17 12.84 -0.59 -12.90
CA THR A 17 12.68 0.84 -12.65
C THR A 17 11.68 1.03 -11.53
N ARG A 18 11.92 2.00 -10.64
CA ARG A 18 11.03 2.33 -9.52
C ARG A 18 10.72 3.80 -9.54
N ASP A 19 9.44 4.09 -9.71
CA ASP A 19 8.93 5.45 -9.70
C ASP A 19 8.38 5.82 -8.33
N TRP A 20 8.18 7.10 -8.11
CA TRP A 20 7.58 7.63 -6.89
C TRP A 20 6.21 8.22 -7.20
N TYR A 21 5.21 7.79 -6.45
CA TYR A 21 3.85 8.29 -6.58
C TYR A 21 3.39 8.92 -5.28
N VAL A 22 2.64 10.01 -5.39
CA VAL A 22 1.93 10.61 -4.27
C VAL A 22 0.42 10.42 -4.47
N VAL A 23 -0.25 9.96 -3.43
CA VAL A 23 -1.68 9.67 -3.41
C VAL A 23 -2.32 10.49 -2.31
N ASP A 24 -3.38 11.22 -2.64
CA ASP A 24 -4.18 11.93 -1.66
C ASP A 24 -5.28 11.01 -1.10
N ALA A 25 -5.30 10.86 0.22
CA ALA A 25 -6.28 10.05 0.92
C ALA A 25 -7.54 10.83 1.33
N ASP A 26 -7.60 12.14 1.05
CA ASP A 26 -8.73 12.98 1.44
C ASP A 26 -10.05 12.46 0.85
N GLY A 27 -11.01 12.14 1.71
CA GLY A 27 -12.31 11.63 1.33
C GLY A 27 -12.31 10.21 0.73
N GLN A 28 -11.16 9.57 0.56
CA GLN A 28 -11.05 8.23 -0.01
C GLN A 28 -11.48 7.15 1.00
N VAL A 29 -12.11 6.09 0.50
CA VAL A 29 -12.46 4.92 1.32
C VAL A 29 -11.22 4.08 1.60
N LEU A 30 -10.91 3.85 2.87
CA LEU A 30 -9.68 3.17 3.32
C LEU A 30 -9.42 1.85 2.58
N GLY A 31 -10.43 0.98 2.44
CA GLY A 31 -10.24 -0.33 1.82
C GLY A 31 -9.91 -0.24 0.33
N ARG A 32 -10.58 0.64 -0.41
CA ARG A 32 -10.32 0.86 -1.85
C ARG A 32 -8.96 1.49 -2.07
N LEU A 33 -8.63 2.52 -1.30
CA LEU A 33 -7.30 3.14 -1.32
C LEU A 33 -6.20 2.10 -1.06
N ALA A 34 -6.33 1.31 0.01
CA ALA A 34 -5.35 0.31 0.38
C ALA A 34 -5.15 -0.77 -0.68
N ALA A 35 -6.22 -1.20 -1.36
CA ALA A 35 -6.15 -2.20 -2.43
C ALA A 35 -5.33 -1.70 -3.64
N GLN A 36 -5.56 -0.46 -4.08
CA GLN A 36 -4.83 0.13 -5.19
C GLN A 36 -3.36 0.39 -4.82
N VAL A 37 -3.11 0.93 -3.64
CA VAL A 37 -1.75 1.14 -3.13
C VAL A 37 -0.98 -0.19 -3.03
N ALA A 38 -1.60 -1.24 -2.51
CA ALA A 38 -0.99 -2.57 -2.44
C ALA A 38 -0.66 -3.14 -3.82
N ARG A 39 -1.51 -2.90 -4.82
CA ARG A 39 -1.28 -3.29 -6.21
C ARG A 39 -0.03 -2.63 -6.79
N ILE A 40 0.15 -1.32 -6.54
CA ILE A 40 1.31 -0.54 -7.00
C ILE A 40 2.58 -0.97 -6.27
N LEU A 41 2.53 -1.14 -4.95
CA LEU A 41 3.66 -1.61 -4.14
C LEU A 41 4.15 -3.00 -4.55
N ARG A 42 3.23 -3.87 -4.95
CA ARG A 42 3.56 -5.21 -5.45
C ARG A 42 4.05 -5.21 -6.90
N GLY A 43 3.72 -4.18 -7.68
CA GLY A 43 4.13 -4.04 -9.07
C GLY A 43 3.20 -4.73 -10.09
N LYS A 44 1.99 -5.10 -9.69
CA LYS A 44 1.01 -5.74 -10.60
C LYS A 44 0.54 -4.87 -11.77
N HIS A 45 0.76 -3.56 -11.71
CA HIS A 45 0.46 -2.62 -12.80
C HIS A 45 1.50 -2.66 -13.92
N LYS A 46 2.64 -3.32 -13.70
CA LYS A 46 3.73 -3.43 -14.68
C LYS A 46 3.67 -4.76 -15.43
N PRO A 47 3.91 -4.77 -16.76
CA PRO A 47 3.94 -6.01 -17.54
C PRO A 47 5.08 -6.96 -17.14
N ILE A 48 6.15 -6.42 -16.54
CA ILE A 48 7.31 -7.20 -16.06
C ILE A 48 7.09 -7.83 -14.68
N PHE A 49 5.86 -7.75 -14.14
CA PHE A 49 5.56 -8.33 -12.82
C PHE A 49 5.97 -9.80 -12.72
N ALA A 50 6.67 -10.13 -11.65
CA ALA A 50 7.02 -11.50 -11.29
C ALA A 50 6.85 -11.72 -9.78
N PRO A 51 6.29 -12.88 -9.35
CA PRO A 51 6.00 -13.11 -7.92
C PRO A 51 7.25 -13.20 -7.04
N HIS A 52 8.40 -13.53 -7.60
CA HIS A 52 9.67 -13.74 -6.88
C HIS A 52 10.53 -12.47 -6.76
N VAL A 53 10.15 -11.38 -7.43
CA VAL A 53 10.89 -10.13 -7.46
C VAL A 53 9.99 -8.96 -7.07
N ASP A 54 10.52 -8.02 -6.31
CA ASP A 54 9.84 -6.77 -5.97
C ASP A 54 9.95 -5.78 -7.13
N THR A 55 8.96 -5.78 -8.01
CA THR A 55 8.87 -4.89 -9.18
C THR A 55 8.10 -3.58 -8.91
N GLY A 56 7.55 -3.43 -7.72
CA GLY A 56 6.67 -2.31 -7.36
C GLY A 56 7.39 -0.98 -7.18
N ASP A 57 6.60 0.07 -7.11
CA ASP A 57 7.04 1.45 -6.98
C ASP A 57 6.91 1.96 -5.55
N HIS A 58 7.49 3.14 -5.28
CA HIS A 58 7.33 3.84 -4.03
C HIS A 58 6.01 4.61 -4.00
N VAL A 59 5.30 4.55 -2.89
CA VAL A 59 4.03 5.28 -2.72
C VAL A 59 4.07 6.12 -1.47
N ILE A 60 3.71 7.39 -1.62
CA ILE A 60 3.53 8.35 -0.54
C ILE A 60 2.03 8.61 -0.43
N ILE A 61 1.47 8.44 0.77
CA ILE A 61 0.08 8.78 1.06
C ILE A 61 0.08 10.03 1.94
N ILE A 62 -0.67 11.03 1.53
CA ILE A 62 -0.90 12.27 2.29
C ILE A 62 -2.35 12.33 2.77
N ASN A 63 -2.62 13.21 3.72
CA ASN A 63 -3.97 13.40 4.31
C ASN A 63 -4.58 12.13 4.91
N ALA A 64 -3.78 11.25 5.50
CA ALA A 64 -4.27 10.01 6.11
C ALA A 64 -5.32 10.24 7.21
N ALA A 65 -5.30 11.40 7.88
CA ALA A 65 -6.29 11.77 8.88
C ALA A 65 -7.71 11.95 8.32
N LYS A 66 -7.85 12.22 7.02
CA LYS A 66 -9.12 12.46 6.36
C LYS A 66 -9.70 11.24 5.62
N VAL A 67 -9.09 10.08 5.82
CA VAL A 67 -9.55 8.82 5.22
C VAL A 67 -10.92 8.43 5.77
N ARG A 68 -11.78 7.86 4.94
CA ARG A 68 -13.14 7.47 5.32
C ARG A 68 -13.27 5.96 5.50
N LEU A 69 -14.08 5.57 6.47
CA LEU A 69 -14.59 4.21 6.63
C LEU A 69 -16.07 4.16 6.22
N THR A 70 -16.47 3.09 5.55
CA THR A 70 -17.86 2.89 5.11
C THR A 70 -18.67 2.11 6.15
N GLY A 71 -19.99 2.34 6.17
CA GLY A 71 -20.92 1.67 7.09
C GLY A 71 -20.60 1.99 8.55
N ARG A 72 -20.82 1.03 9.43
CA ARG A 72 -20.57 1.14 10.87
C ARG A 72 -19.14 0.71 11.29
N LYS A 73 -18.20 0.66 10.35
CA LYS A 73 -16.83 0.20 10.64
C LYS A 73 -16.10 1.11 11.62
N LEU A 74 -16.42 2.40 11.64
CA LEU A 74 -15.82 3.33 12.59
C LEU A 74 -16.07 2.91 14.04
N GLU A 75 -17.27 2.42 14.33
CA GLU A 75 -17.68 2.01 15.68
C GLU A 75 -17.33 0.55 15.99
N GLN A 76 -17.49 -0.35 15.02
CA GLN A 76 -17.40 -1.79 15.23
C GLN A 76 -16.02 -2.37 14.95
N LYS A 77 -15.22 -1.72 14.08
CA LYS A 77 -13.92 -2.26 13.69
C LYS A 77 -12.88 -2.04 14.78
N VAL A 78 -12.19 -3.11 15.14
CA VAL A 78 -11.13 -3.10 16.14
C VAL A 78 -9.82 -3.56 15.53
N ALA A 79 -8.74 -2.86 15.84
CA ALA A 79 -7.39 -3.24 15.48
C ALA A 79 -6.78 -4.07 16.61
N TYR A 80 -6.36 -5.30 16.31
CA TYR A 80 -5.73 -6.20 17.25
C TYR A 80 -4.21 -6.24 17.09
N ARG A 81 -3.50 -6.30 18.20
CA ARG A 81 -2.06 -6.53 18.28
C ARG A 81 -1.77 -7.51 19.41
N HIS A 82 -0.91 -8.49 19.17
CA HIS A 82 -0.46 -9.42 20.19
C HIS A 82 1.04 -9.26 20.45
N SER A 83 1.44 -9.25 21.73
CA SER A 83 2.85 -9.08 22.10
C SER A 83 3.66 -10.38 22.02
N GLY A 84 3.01 -11.54 21.88
CA GLY A 84 3.63 -12.87 21.93
C GLY A 84 3.66 -13.50 23.33
N TYR A 85 3.25 -12.78 24.37
CA TYR A 85 3.14 -13.31 25.74
C TYR A 85 1.71 -13.73 26.08
N PRO A 86 1.50 -14.67 27.04
CA PRO A 86 0.17 -14.99 27.53
C PRO A 86 -0.58 -13.74 27.99
N GLY A 87 -1.85 -13.60 27.55
CA GLY A 87 -2.64 -12.39 27.83
C GLY A 87 -2.20 -11.12 27.13
N GLY A 88 -1.29 -11.20 26.16
CA GLY A 88 -0.72 -10.07 25.44
C GLY A 88 -1.55 -9.49 24.30
N LEU A 89 -2.83 -9.88 24.17
CA LEU A 89 -3.73 -9.31 23.17
C LEU A 89 -4.14 -7.89 23.55
N LYS A 90 -3.84 -6.94 22.66
CA LYS A 90 -4.29 -5.55 22.77
C LYS A 90 -5.26 -5.24 21.64
N SER A 91 -6.38 -4.63 21.99
CA SER A 91 -7.42 -4.20 21.07
C SER A 91 -7.55 -2.66 21.10
N THR A 92 -7.60 -2.05 19.94
CA THR A 92 -7.80 -0.60 19.80
C THR A 92 -8.96 -0.36 18.83
N PRO A 93 -10.03 0.30 19.24
CA PRO A 93 -11.10 0.69 18.33
C PRO A 93 -10.58 1.60 17.21
N TYR A 94 -11.16 1.49 16.01
CA TYR A 94 -10.73 2.33 14.90
C TYR A 94 -11.05 3.81 15.09
N THR A 95 -12.07 4.15 15.89
CA THR A 95 -12.33 5.54 16.32
C THR A 95 -11.11 6.17 16.97
N VAL A 96 -10.53 5.47 17.95
CA VAL A 96 -9.34 5.92 18.68
C VAL A 96 -8.10 5.90 17.76
N LEU A 97 -7.94 4.82 16.99
CA LEU A 97 -6.78 4.66 16.10
C LEU A 97 -6.70 5.76 15.03
N LEU A 98 -7.84 6.15 14.44
CA LEU A 98 -7.89 7.22 13.44
C LEU A 98 -7.73 8.61 14.07
N ALA A 99 -8.16 8.80 15.31
CA ALA A 99 -7.98 10.06 16.02
C ALA A 99 -6.52 10.31 16.44
N GLU A 100 -5.85 9.27 16.96
CA GLU A 100 -4.49 9.40 17.49
C GLU A 100 -3.39 9.15 16.46
N ARG A 101 -3.57 8.16 15.60
CA ARG A 101 -2.54 7.65 14.66
C ARG A 101 -3.15 7.18 13.35
N PRO A 102 -3.70 8.08 12.53
CA PRO A 102 -4.35 7.71 11.27
C PRO A 102 -3.38 7.05 10.27
N SER A 103 -2.12 7.46 10.22
CA SER A 103 -1.09 6.80 9.40
C SER A 103 -0.98 5.31 9.67
N ARG A 104 -1.03 4.89 10.94
CA ARG A 104 -1.00 3.47 11.30
C ARG A 104 -2.23 2.69 10.85
N ALA A 105 -3.40 3.31 10.81
CA ALA A 105 -4.61 2.68 10.30
C ALA A 105 -4.46 2.35 8.82
N VAL A 106 -3.93 3.29 8.04
CA VAL A 106 -3.65 3.13 6.61
C VAL A 106 -2.57 2.07 6.37
N GLU A 107 -1.44 2.16 7.06
CA GLU A 107 -0.36 1.18 6.96
C GLU A 107 -0.84 -0.24 7.27
N LYS A 108 -1.65 -0.41 8.32
CA LYS A 108 -2.21 -1.70 8.71
C LYS A 108 -3.12 -2.28 7.64
N ALA A 109 -3.94 -1.43 7.00
CA ALA A 109 -4.82 -1.84 5.91
C ALA A 109 -4.01 -2.32 4.69
N VAL A 110 -3.00 -1.57 4.27
CA VAL A 110 -2.11 -1.93 3.17
C VAL A 110 -1.29 -3.18 3.49
N ARG A 111 -0.72 -3.26 4.68
CA ARG A 111 0.04 -4.43 5.14
C ARG A 111 -0.77 -5.73 5.09
N GLY A 112 -2.05 -5.66 5.45
CA GLY A 112 -2.96 -6.82 5.37
C GLY A 112 -3.23 -7.31 3.95
N MET A 113 -3.00 -6.46 2.93
CA MET A 113 -3.20 -6.76 1.50
C MET A 113 -1.90 -7.14 0.78
N LEU A 114 -0.76 -7.02 1.43
CA LEU A 114 0.54 -7.45 0.90
C LEU A 114 0.87 -8.89 1.32
N PRO A 115 1.75 -9.60 0.59
CA PRO A 115 2.21 -10.94 0.98
C PRO A 115 2.83 -10.95 2.39
N ARG A 116 2.58 -12.01 3.15
CA ARG A 116 3.10 -12.17 4.52
C ARG A 116 4.43 -12.93 4.53
N ASN A 117 5.42 -12.40 3.81
CA ASN A 117 6.75 -12.97 3.68
C ASN A 117 7.83 -11.87 3.71
N ARG A 118 9.09 -12.24 3.52
CA ARG A 118 10.20 -11.29 3.48
C ARG A 118 10.04 -10.28 2.35
N LEU A 119 9.61 -10.72 1.17
CA LEU A 119 9.36 -9.86 0.02
C LEU A 119 8.24 -8.85 0.31
N GLY A 120 7.16 -9.27 0.95
CA GLY A 120 6.08 -8.38 1.37
C GLY A 120 6.52 -7.30 2.37
N ARG A 121 7.49 -7.59 3.24
CA ARG A 121 8.10 -6.58 4.14
C ARG A 121 8.91 -5.55 3.36
N GLN A 122 9.65 -5.97 2.33
CA GLN A 122 10.36 -5.05 1.43
C GLN A 122 9.38 -4.15 0.66
N MET A 123 8.28 -4.71 0.16
CA MET A 123 7.21 -3.93 -0.48
C MET A 123 6.63 -2.88 0.47
N LEU A 124 6.35 -3.25 1.73
CA LEU A 124 5.81 -2.34 2.73
C LEU A 124 6.79 -1.20 3.07
N SER A 125 8.09 -1.43 3.04
CA SER A 125 9.10 -0.40 3.32
C SER A 125 9.08 0.77 2.32
N LYS A 126 8.53 0.54 1.12
CA LYS A 126 8.35 1.55 0.07
C LYS A 126 7.10 2.42 0.27
N LEU A 127 6.26 2.08 1.23
CA LEU A 127 5.11 2.88 1.62
C LEU A 127 5.52 3.94 2.64
N LYS A 128 5.14 5.18 2.39
CA LYS A 128 5.26 6.31 3.32
C LYS A 128 3.89 6.94 3.52
N VAL A 129 3.45 7.06 4.76
CA VAL A 129 2.13 7.61 5.09
C VAL A 129 2.28 8.82 6.00
N TYR A 130 1.60 9.90 5.64
CA TYR A 130 1.59 11.16 6.38
C TYR A 130 0.17 11.58 6.71
N ASP A 131 -0.02 12.05 7.92
CA ASP A 131 -1.34 12.46 8.42
C ASP A 131 -1.80 13.77 7.80
N GLY A 132 -0.87 14.68 7.51
CA GLY A 132 -1.10 15.99 6.90
C GLY A 132 -0.93 16.03 5.38
N PRO A 133 -1.07 17.24 4.80
CA PRO A 133 -0.97 17.44 3.34
C PRO A 133 0.48 17.49 2.81
N THR A 134 1.46 17.59 3.70
CA THR A 134 2.87 17.77 3.32
C THR A 134 3.68 16.49 3.54
N HIS A 135 4.69 16.30 2.70
CA HIS A 135 5.65 15.20 2.80
C HIS A 135 7.09 15.68 2.56
N PRO A 136 8.11 15.06 3.15
CA PRO A 136 9.50 15.48 3.01
C PRO A 136 10.20 14.95 1.75
N HIS A 137 9.47 14.28 0.84
CA HIS A 137 10.03 13.58 -0.33
C HIS A 137 9.97 14.40 -1.63
N ALA A 138 10.09 15.73 -1.57
CA ALA A 138 10.07 16.58 -2.76
C ALA A 138 11.24 16.29 -3.70
N ALA A 139 12.40 15.92 -3.15
CA ALA A 139 13.61 15.62 -3.94
C ALA A 139 13.45 14.40 -4.86
N GLN A 140 12.56 13.47 -4.54
CA GLN A 140 12.25 12.30 -5.37
C GLN A 140 11.29 12.60 -6.52
N MET A 141 10.79 13.85 -6.62
CA MET A 141 9.84 14.29 -7.67
C MET A 141 8.66 13.30 -7.82
N PRO A 142 7.88 13.04 -6.77
CA PRO A 142 6.80 12.07 -6.86
C PRO A 142 5.69 12.58 -7.78
N VAL A 143 5.18 11.69 -8.63
CA VAL A 143 4.09 11.98 -9.55
C VAL A 143 2.75 11.82 -8.83
N PRO A 144 1.83 12.79 -8.90
CA PRO A 144 0.50 12.64 -8.34
C PRO A 144 -0.27 11.54 -9.06
N LEU A 145 -0.90 10.67 -8.29
CA LEU A 145 -1.68 9.54 -8.78
C LEU A 145 -3.10 9.60 -8.23
N ASP A 146 -4.08 9.71 -9.13
CA ASP A 146 -5.48 9.63 -8.76
C ASP A 146 -5.93 8.16 -8.74
N VAL A 147 -6.09 7.64 -7.54
CA VAL A 147 -6.55 6.26 -7.30
C VAL A 147 -8.01 6.07 -7.77
N GLY A 148 -8.81 7.13 -7.73
CA GLY A 148 -10.19 7.11 -8.22
C GLY A 148 -10.30 6.92 -9.74
N ALA A 149 -9.35 7.46 -10.49
CA ALA A 149 -9.30 7.33 -11.95
C ALA A 149 -8.91 5.91 -12.39
N ILE A 150 -8.03 5.24 -11.64
CA ILE A 150 -7.59 3.86 -11.94
C ILE A 150 -8.76 2.89 -11.86
N VAL A 151 -9.63 3.06 -10.86
CA VAL A 151 -10.82 2.18 -10.68
C VAL A 151 -11.82 2.31 -11.84
N LYS A 152 -11.91 3.50 -12.46
CA LYS A 152 -12.84 3.75 -13.56
C LYS A 152 -12.38 3.18 -14.92
N GLN A 153 -11.09 2.91 -15.08
CA GLN A 153 -10.55 2.36 -16.33
C GLN A 153 -10.65 0.83 -16.43
N GLU A 154 -10.98 0.15 -15.33
CA GLU A 154 -11.08 -1.32 -15.25
C GLU A 154 -12.54 -1.82 -15.19
N GLY A 155 -13.50 -0.93 -15.34
CA GLY A 155 -14.95 -1.24 -15.30
C GLY A 155 -15.60 -1.41 -16.67
#